data_6bd045880da4697339d97cb64b22b5e6
#
_entry.id   6bd045880da4697339d97cb64b22b5e6
#
_cell.length_a   1.000
_cell.length_b   1.000
_cell.length_c   1.000
_cell.angle_alpha   90.00
_cell.angle_beta   90.00
_cell.angle_gamma   90.00
#
_symmetry.space_group_name_H-M   'P 1'
#
loop_
_entity.id
_entity.type
_entity.pdbx_description
1 polymer ?
#
loop_
_entity_poly.entity_id
_entity_poly.type
_entity_poly.pdbx_seq_one_letter_code
_entity_poly.pdbx_strand_id
1 'polypeptide(L)'
;MNSRPALQPKPIAIYIDADACPVKQEIYRVAERHALKGAALKVFVVSNSPIAVPRDEMIERVVVGGGMDEADNWIAERAGRGDVVITADVPLASRCVKQGATVLAPNGKPFTDDSIGMTLATRNLMDSLRSVGAVTGGPKPFAARDRSNFLAALDTALMRLKREGFG
;
A
#
# COMPACT_ATOMS: atom_id res chain seq x y z
N MET A 1 -15.70 -41.46 -2.52
CA MET A 1 -14.57 -40.70 -2.01
C MET A 1 -14.82 -39.23 -2.27
N ASN A 2 -15.00 -38.44 -1.23
CA ASN A 2 -15.25 -37.02 -1.33
C ASN A 2 -13.93 -36.30 -1.51
N SER A 3 -13.54 -36.06 -2.76
CA SER A 3 -12.49 -35.11 -3.03
C SER A 3 -13.07 -33.72 -2.81
N ARG A 4 -12.66 -33.06 -1.74
CA ARG A 4 -12.95 -31.64 -1.58
C ARG A 4 -12.28 -30.91 -2.73
N PRO A 5 -13.01 -30.01 -3.46
CA PRO A 5 -12.33 -29.18 -4.43
C PRO A 5 -11.21 -28.42 -3.72
N ALA A 6 -10.03 -28.42 -4.33
CA ALA A 6 -8.92 -27.63 -3.80
C ALA A 6 -9.40 -26.20 -3.64
N LEU A 7 -9.30 -25.65 -2.42
CA LEU A 7 -9.60 -24.24 -2.18
C LEU A 7 -8.64 -23.42 -3.02
N GLN A 8 -9.19 -22.61 -3.90
CA GLN A 8 -8.36 -21.68 -4.66
C GLN A 8 -7.70 -20.70 -3.69
N PRO A 9 -6.42 -20.38 -3.89
CA PRO A 9 -5.77 -19.39 -3.06
C PRO A 9 -6.54 -18.06 -3.10
N LYS A 10 -6.62 -17.37 -1.95
CA LYS A 10 -7.19 -16.04 -1.92
C LYS A 10 -6.36 -15.14 -2.85
N PRO A 11 -6.98 -14.42 -3.80
CA PRO A 11 -6.26 -13.47 -4.63
C PRO A 11 -5.60 -12.39 -3.75
N ILE A 12 -4.44 -11.90 -4.17
CA ILE A 12 -3.79 -10.80 -3.50
C ILE A 12 -4.46 -9.50 -3.97
N ALA A 13 -5.00 -8.73 -3.04
CA ALA A 13 -5.48 -7.40 -3.33
C ALA A 13 -4.40 -6.38 -3.00
N ILE A 14 -4.15 -5.45 -3.92
CA ILE A 14 -3.24 -4.31 -3.71
C ILE A 14 -4.12 -3.07 -3.65
N TYR A 15 -4.16 -2.43 -2.49
CA TYR A 15 -4.92 -1.19 -2.29
C TYR A 15 -3.97 0.00 -2.36
N ILE A 16 -4.25 0.92 -3.27
CA ILE A 16 -3.45 2.14 -3.44
C ILE A 16 -4.22 3.31 -2.86
N ASP A 17 -3.65 3.97 -1.87
CA ASP A 17 -4.10 5.28 -1.41
C ASP A 17 -3.61 6.30 -2.44
N ALA A 18 -4.45 6.58 -3.45
CA ALA A 18 -3.99 7.09 -4.73
C ALA A 18 -3.85 8.62 -4.83
N ASP A 19 -4.49 9.37 -3.94
CA ASP A 19 -4.51 10.83 -4.05
C ASP A 19 -3.11 11.47 -3.91
N ALA A 20 -2.17 10.79 -3.26
CA ALA A 20 -0.81 11.26 -3.08
C ALA A 20 0.23 10.16 -3.34
N CYS A 21 -0.05 9.26 -4.27
CA CYS A 21 0.87 8.14 -4.56
C CYS A 21 1.71 8.44 -5.81
N PRO A 22 3.03 8.62 -5.66
CA PRO A 22 3.91 8.88 -6.81
C PRO A 22 4.39 7.62 -7.54
N VAL A 23 4.00 6.43 -7.09
CA VAL A 23 4.51 5.15 -7.62
C VAL A 23 3.43 4.28 -8.26
N LYS A 24 2.33 4.89 -8.73
CA LYS A 24 1.23 4.13 -9.34
C LYS A 24 1.69 3.31 -10.55
N GLN A 25 2.51 3.88 -11.42
CA GLN A 25 3.01 3.19 -12.61
C GLN A 25 3.87 1.98 -12.23
N GLU A 26 4.69 2.12 -11.21
CA GLU A 26 5.52 1.03 -10.70
C GLU A 26 4.66 -0.10 -10.15
N ILE A 27 3.58 0.22 -9.44
CA ILE A 27 2.64 -0.78 -8.93
C ILE A 27 2.00 -1.56 -10.07
N TYR A 28 1.50 -0.88 -11.10
CA TYR A 28 0.87 -1.53 -12.25
C TYR A 28 1.85 -2.48 -12.94
N ARG A 29 3.08 -2.04 -13.10
CA ARG A 29 4.13 -2.82 -13.77
C ARG A 29 4.48 -4.09 -13.02
N VAL A 30 4.66 -3.99 -11.71
CA VAL A 30 4.96 -5.16 -10.87
C VAL A 30 3.77 -6.12 -10.82
N ALA A 31 2.56 -5.60 -10.64
CA ALA A 31 1.35 -6.41 -10.61
C ALA A 31 1.13 -7.16 -11.93
N GLU A 32 1.31 -6.49 -13.06
CA GLU A 32 1.20 -7.11 -14.37
C GLU A 32 2.21 -8.24 -14.55
N ARG A 33 3.45 -8.02 -14.15
CA ARG A 33 4.50 -9.03 -14.24
C ARG A 33 4.15 -10.28 -13.44
N HIS A 34 3.65 -10.13 -12.23
CA HIS A 34 3.23 -11.26 -11.40
C HIS A 34 1.99 -11.95 -11.96
N ALA A 35 1.03 -11.19 -12.50
CA ALA A 35 -0.16 -11.75 -13.12
C ALA A 35 0.20 -12.60 -14.34
N LEU A 36 1.15 -12.16 -15.17
CA LEU A 36 1.65 -12.92 -16.31
C LEU A 36 2.30 -14.23 -15.92
N LYS A 37 2.80 -14.34 -14.69
CA LYS A 37 3.37 -15.57 -14.15
C LYS A 37 2.33 -16.44 -13.43
N GLY A 38 1.05 -16.11 -13.58
CA GLY A 38 -0.06 -16.90 -13.06
C GLY A 38 -0.58 -16.50 -11.69
N ALA A 39 -0.11 -15.42 -11.10
CA ALA A 39 -0.63 -14.95 -9.83
C ALA A 39 -2.03 -14.37 -9.99
N ALA A 40 -2.94 -14.67 -9.06
CA ALA A 40 -4.24 -14.02 -8.98
C ALA A 40 -4.10 -12.73 -8.18
N LEU A 41 -4.22 -11.60 -8.86
CA LEU A 41 -4.02 -10.27 -8.28
C LEU A 41 -5.16 -9.35 -8.69
N LYS A 42 -5.51 -8.42 -7.81
CA LYS A 42 -6.37 -7.30 -8.14
C LYS A 42 -5.83 -6.02 -7.52
N VAL A 43 -5.81 -4.94 -8.29
CA VAL A 43 -5.32 -3.64 -7.85
C VAL A 43 -6.51 -2.69 -7.72
N PHE A 44 -6.68 -2.09 -6.56
CA PHE A 44 -7.71 -1.09 -6.30
C PHE A 44 -7.07 0.27 -6.17
N VAL A 45 -7.39 1.17 -7.09
CA VAL A 45 -6.91 2.55 -7.06
C VAL A 45 -7.97 3.39 -6.40
N VAL A 46 -7.76 3.70 -5.12
CA VAL A 46 -8.75 4.37 -4.27
C VAL A 46 -8.42 5.86 -4.15
N SER A 47 -9.37 6.71 -4.49
CA SER A 47 -9.17 8.15 -4.47
C SER A 47 -10.45 8.91 -4.17
N ASN A 48 -10.31 10.15 -3.71
CA ASN A 48 -11.45 11.06 -3.50
C ASN A 48 -11.92 11.72 -4.80
N SER A 49 -11.08 11.70 -5.82
CA SER A 49 -11.38 12.30 -7.12
C SER A 49 -11.12 11.30 -8.24
N PRO A 50 -11.78 11.43 -9.40
CA PRO A 50 -11.51 10.56 -10.53
C PRO A 50 -10.06 10.69 -11.00
N ILE A 51 -9.34 9.58 -10.98
CA ILE A 51 -7.97 9.49 -11.47
C ILE A 51 -7.98 8.52 -12.65
N ALA A 52 -7.24 8.87 -13.72
CA ALA A 52 -7.10 7.96 -14.85
C ALA A 52 -6.34 6.70 -14.43
N VAL A 53 -6.89 5.53 -14.79
CA VAL A 53 -6.25 4.25 -14.55
C VAL A 53 -6.15 3.48 -15.85
N PRO A 54 -5.18 2.54 -15.98
CA PRO A 54 -5.11 1.68 -17.15
C PRO A 54 -6.40 0.87 -17.35
N ARG A 55 -6.74 0.61 -18.59
CA ARG A 55 -7.85 -0.30 -18.94
C ARG A 55 -7.37 -1.73 -18.84
N ASP A 56 -7.54 -2.31 -17.67
CA ASP A 56 -7.12 -3.67 -17.34
C ASP A 56 -8.13 -4.23 -16.34
N GLU A 57 -8.61 -5.45 -16.57
CA GLU A 57 -9.56 -6.10 -15.67
C GLU A 57 -8.99 -6.29 -14.26
N MET A 58 -7.68 -6.37 -14.16
CA MET A 58 -6.99 -6.49 -12.87
C MET A 58 -7.02 -5.18 -12.06
N ILE A 59 -7.20 -4.04 -12.74
CA ILE A 59 -7.11 -2.71 -12.11
C ILE A 59 -8.49 -2.09 -12.02
N GLU A 60 -8.94 -1.84 -10.80
CA GLU A 60 -10.24 -1.23 -10.53
C GLU A 60 -10.07 0.15 -9.91
N ARG A 61 -10.71 1.14 -10.50
CA ARG A 61 -10.78 2.48 -9.95
C ARG A 61 -11.92 2.56 -8.96
N VAL A 62 -11.63 3.04 -7.75
CA VAL A 62 -12.62 3.26 -6.69
C VAL A 62 -12.61 4.73 -6.33
N VAL A 63 -13.67 5.46 -6.68
CA VAL A 63 -13.85 6.85 -6.31
C VAL A 63 -14.80 6.89 -5.13
N VAL A 64 -14.30 7.39 -4.00
CA VAL A 64 -15.07 7.51 -2.75
C VAL A 64 -15.61 8.92 -2.59
N GLY A 65 -16.47 9.15 -1.59
CA GLY A 65 -17.00 10.48 -1.30
C GLY A 65 -15.92 11.48 -0.91
N GLY A 66 -16.24 12.77 -0.94
CA GLY A 66 -15.27 13.85 -0.71
C GLY A 66 -14.88 14.11 0.75
N GLY A 67 -15.27 13.27 1.70
CA GLY A 67 -14.87 13.41 3.09
C GLY A 67 -13.40 13.09 3.31
N MET A 68 -12.80 13.66 4.35
CA MET A 68 -11.36 13.56 4.61
C MET A 68 -10.86 12.13 4.78
N ASP A 69 -11.67 11.25 5.39
CA ASP A 69 -11.25 9.89 5.73
C ASP A 69 -11.91 8.81 4.88
N GLU A 70 -12.61 9.19 3.82
CA GLU A 70 -13.40 8.24 3.03
C GLU A 70 -12.52 7.18 2.34
N ALA A 71 -11.41 7.59 1.72
CA ALA A 71 -10.48 6.65 1.09
C ALA A 71 -9.82 5.75 2.13
N ASP A 72 -9.38 6.33 3.25
CA ASP A 72 -8.75 5.58 4.33
C ASP A 72 -9.70 4.54 4.91
N ASN A 73 -10.95 4.92 5.16
CA ASN A 73 -11.95 4.00 5.69
C ASN A 73 -12.26 2.87 4.70
N TRP A 74 -12.39 3.20 3.43
CA TRP A 74 -12.65 2.21 2.39
C TRP A 74 -11.56 1.13 2.37
N ILE A 75 -10.29 1.55 2.41
CA ILE A 75 -9.14 0.64 2.41
C ILE A 75 -9.10 -0.16 3.72
N ALA A 76 -9.18 0.52 4.86
CA ALA A 76 -9.06 -0.13 6.16
C ALA A 76 -10.17 -1.13 6.45
N GLU A 77 -11.36 -0.92 5.92
CA GLU A 77 -12.47 -1.86 6.06
C GLU A 77 -12.27 -3.16 5.29
N ARG A 78 -11.39 -3.17 4.29
CA ARG A 78 -11.19 -4.29 3.36
C ARG A 78 -9.85 -4.97 3.49
N ALA A 79 -8.79 -4.21 3.78
CA ALA A 79 -7.43 -4.72 3.81
C ALA A 79 -7.22 -5.67 5.00
N GLY A 80 -6.58 -6.77 4.73
CA GLY A 80 -6.27 -7.76 5.74
C GLY A 80 -5.16 -8.69 5.29
N ARG A 81 -5.09 -9.84 5.91
CA ARG A 81 -4.06 -10.83 5.66
C ARG A 81 -4.11 -11.28 4.18
N GLY A 82 -2.96 -11.28 3.53
CA GLY A 82 -2.84 -11.59 2.10
C GLY A 82 -2.98 -10.39 1.19
N ASP A 83 -3.21 -9.21 1.73
CA ASP A 83 -3.35 -7.98 0.98
C ASP A 83 -2.13 -7.07 1.16
N VAL A 84 -1.92 -6.19 0.19
CA VAL A 84 -0.87 -5.16 0.24
C VAL A 84 -1.53 -3.79 0.18
N VAL A 85 -1.09 -2.88 1.03
CA VAL A 85 -1.55 -1.49 1.04
C VAL A 85 -0.38 -0.56 0.78
N ILE A 86 -0.55 0.38 -0.14
CA ILE A 86 0.46 1.38 -0.46
C ILE A 86 -0.05 2.73 0.01
N THR A 87 0.58 3.29 1.02
CA THR A 87 0.19 4.58 1.59
C THR A 87 1.35 5.27 2.28
N ALA A 88 1.31 6.60 2.32
CA ALA A 88 2.20 7.41 3.15
C ALA A 88 1.52 7.88 4.44
N ASP A 89 0.24 7.58 4.60
CA ASP A 89 -0.55 7.97 5.76
C ASP A 89 -0.33 7.01 6.92
N VAL A 90 0.28 7.50 8.00
CA VAL A 90 0.64 6.66 9.14
C VAL A 90 -0.58 6.12 9.89
N PRO A 91 -1.63 6.90 10.16
CA PRO A 91 -2.84 6.35 10.77
C PRO A 91 -3.49 5.24 9.97
N LEU A 92 -3.59 5.37 8.63
CA LEU A 92 -4.10 4.31 7.77
C LEU A 92 -3.19 3.08 7.82
N ALA A 93 -1.89 3.29 7.71
CA ALA A 93 -0.90 2.20 7.80
C ALA A 93 -1.07 1.42 9.10
N SER A 94 -1.22 2.11 10.22
CA SER A 94 -1.43 1.49 11.53
C SER A 94 -2.68 0.59 11.55
N ARG A 95 -3.79 1.08 11.02
CA ARG A 95 -5.03 0.31 10.95
C ARG A 95 -4.85 -0.97 10.15
N CYS A 96 -4.20 -0.87 8.98
CA CYS A 96 -4.00 -2.00 8.09
C CYS A 96 -3.00 -3.03 8.64
N VAL A 97 -1.91 -2.57 9.26
CA VAL A 97 -0.93 -3.46 9.90
C VAL A 97 -1.59 -4.29 11.01
N LYS A 98 -2.43 -3.67 11.81
CA LYS A 98 -3.16 -4.37 12.88
C LYS A 98 -4.10 -5.45 12.36
N GLN A 99 -4.56 -5.31 11.13
CA GLN A 99 -5.43 -6.29 10.48
C GLN A 99 -4.64 -7.38 9.73
N GLY A 100 -3.32 -7.34 9.76
CA GLY A 100 -2.45 -8.33 9.15
C GLY A 100 -2.06 -8.04 7.71
N ALA A 101 -2.42 -6.90 7.16
CA ALA A 101 -2.01 -6.52 5.80
C ALA A 101 -0.52 -6.17 5.76
N THR A 102 0.08 -6.37 4.59
CA THR A 102 1.43 -5.89 4.30
C THR A 102 1.32 -4.44 3.83
N VAL A 103 1.95 -3.52 4.53
CA VAL A 103 1.83 -2.09 4.21
C VAL A 103 3.19 -1.52 3.85
N LEU A 104 3.26 -0.85 2.69
CA LEU A 104 4.46 -0.24 2.17
C LEU A 104 4.25 1.25 1.93
N ALA A 105 5.25 2.04 2.31
CA ALA A 105 5.30 3.44 1.90
C ALA A 105 5.78 3.55 0.44
N PRO A 106 5.48 4.67 -0.24
CA PRO A 106 5.93 4.87 -1.63
C PRO A 106 7.45 4.81 -1.82
N ASN A 107 8.24 5.00 -0.77
CA ASN A 107 9.69 4.85 -0.83
C ASN A 107 10.18 3.41 -0.61
N GLY A 108 9.26 2.46 -0.46
CA GLY A 108 9.56 1.05 -0.24
C GLY A 108 9.74 0.62 1.20
N LYS A 109 9.68 1.54 2.15
CA LYS A 109 9.80 1.16 3.56
C LYS A 109 8.54 0.47 4.05
N PRO A 110 8.65 -0.73 4.65
CA PRO A 110 7.48 -1.38 5.22
C PRO A 110 7.06 -0.71 6.53
N PHE A 111 5.75 -0.65 6.74
CA PHE A 111 5.20 -0.27 8.03
C PHE A 111 5.01 -1.52 8.89
N THR A 112 5.54 -1.47 10.11
CA THR A 112 5.33 -2.49 11.15
C THR A 112 4.88 -1.76 12.41
N ASP A 113 4.41 -2.49 13.41
CA ASP A 113 4.03 -1.86 14.68
C ASP A 113 5.21 -1.07 15.27
N ASP A 114 6.42 -1.64 15.23
CA ASP A 114 7.62 -0.98 15.73
C ASP A 114 7.97 0.27 14.92
N SER A 115 7.97 0.17 13.59
CA SER A 115 8.30 1.30 12.72
C SER A 115 7.28 2.43 12.82
N ILE A 116 6.00 2.10 13.01
CA ILE A 116 4.93 3.08 13.19
C ILE A 116 5.14 3.83 14.51
N GLY A 117 5.43 3.11 15.59
CA GLY A 117 5.72 3.73 16.89
C GLY A 117 6.90 4.70 16.81
N MET A 118 7.99 4.30 16.15
CA MET A 118 9.16 5.16 15.96
C MET A 118 8.84 6.38 15.09
N THR A 119 8.06 6.18 14.01
CA THR A 119 7.68 7.28 13.12
C THR A 119 6.82 8.31 13.85
N LEU A 120 5.85 7.87 14.64
CA LEU A 120 5.01 8.78 15.43
C LEU A 120 5.84 9.54 16.47
N ALA A 121 6.75 8.87 17.16
CA ALA A 121 7.65 9.52 18.14
C ALA A 121 8.54 10.55 17.45
N THR A 122 9.10 10.23 16.29
CA THR A 122 9.94 11.15 15.51
C THR A 122 9.13 12.35 15.03
N ARG A 123 7.90 12.16 14.52
CA ARG A 123 7.04 13.25 14.09
C ARG A 123 6.72 14.19 15.24
N ASN A 124 6.37 13.66 16.41
CA ASN A 124 6.10 14.46 17.60
C ASN A 124 7.31 15.29 18.02
N LEU A 125 8.50 14.68 18.01
CA LEU A 125 9.73 15.38 18.31
C LEU A 125 10.01 16.50 17.29
N MET A 126 9.89 16.21 16.00
CA MET A 126 10.13 17.20 14.94
C MET A 126 9.13 18.35 15.00
N ASP A 127 7.88 18.08 15.30
CA ASP A 127 6.86 19.12 15.47
C ASP A 127 7.22 20.04 16.65
N SER A 128 7.65 19.48 17.75
CA SER A 128 8.11 20.24 18.93
C SER A 128 9.31 21.10 18.58
N LEU A 129 10.28 20.57 17.84
CA LEU A 129 11.48 21.33 17.41
C LEU A 129 11.12 22.44 16.43
N ARG A 130 10.17 22.23 15.53
CA ARG A 130 9.69 23.28 14.62
C ARG A 130 8.99 24.40 15.38
N SER A 131 8.22 24.06 16.41
CA SER A 131 7.53 25.04 17.25
C SER A 131 8.51 26.01 17.92
N VAL A 132 9.72 25.56 18.24
CA VAL A 132 10.76 26.40 18.87
C VAL A 132 11.78 26.92 17.85
N GLY A 133 11.54 26.71 16.55
CA GLY A 133 12.42 27.20 15.49
C GLY A 133 13.75 26.46 15.34
N ALA A 134 13.89 25.31 15.98
CA ALA A 134 15.13 24.52 15.95
C ALA A 134 15.32 23.72 14.66
N VAL A 135 14.24 23.45 13.95
CA VAL A 135 14.26 22.71 12.69
C VAL A 135 13.53 23.51 11.62
N THR A 136 14.20 23.74 10.49
CA THR A 136 13.63 24.39 9.31
C THR A 136 13.70 23.42 8.15
N GLY A 137 12.67 23.42 7.30
CA GLY A 137 12.59 22.58 6.12
C GLY A 137 11.55 21.48 6.25
N GLY A 138 11.06 21.01 5.10
CA GLY A 138 10.07 19.96 4.98
C GLY A 138 10.68 18.58 4.77
N PRO A 139 9.85 17.56 4.48
CA PRO A 139 10.33 16.24 4.14
C PRO A 139 11.21 16.26 2.89
N LYS A 140 12.11 15.29 2.77
CA LYS A 140 12.96 15.15 1.60
C LYS A 140 12.10 14.91 0.35
N PRO A 141 12.45 15.51 -0.80
CA PRO A 141 11.76 15.23 -2.05
C PRO A 141 11.84 13.75 -2.43
N PHE A 142 10.82 13.27 -3.10
CA PHE A 142 10.78 11.92 -3.63
C PHE A 142 11.81 11.77 -4.75
N ALA A 143 12.69 10.77 -4.65
CA ALA A 143 13.82 10.58 -5.55
C ALA A 143 13.70 9.30 -6.38
N ALA A 144 14.51 9.21 -7.45
CA ALA A 144 14.58 8.01 -8.28
C ALA A 144 14.95 6.76 -7.47
N ARG A 145 15.82 6.91 -6.46
CA ARG A 145 16.17 5.81 -5.57
C ARG A 145 14.97 5.28 -4.79
N ASP A 146 14.07 6.17 -4.39
CA ASP A 146 12.85 5.77 -3.70
C ASP A 146 11.97 4.90 -4.59
N ARG A 147 11.87 5.22 -5.88
CA ARG A 147 11.12 4.41 -6.86
C ARG A 147 11.75 3.02 -7.01
N SER A 148 13.06 2.94 -7.11
CA SER A 148 13.78 1.67 -7.22
C SER A 148 13.61 0.82 -5.96
N ASN A 149 13.71 1.42 -4.79
CA ASN A 149 13.49 0.74 -3.52
C ASN A 149 12.05 0.23 -3.42
N PHE A 150 11.09 1.03 -3.89
CA PHE A 150 9.69 0.63 -3.88
C PHE A 150 9.45 -0.58 -4.79
N LEU A 151 9.98 -0.56 -6.02
CA LEU A 151 9.85 -1.69 -6.95
C LEU A 151 10.34 -2.99 -6.32
N ALA A 152 11.52 -2.96 -5.71
CA ALA A 152 12.09 -4.12 -5.05
C ALA A 152 11.26 -4.57 -3.86
N ALA A 153 10.77 -3.63 -3.04
CA ALA A 153 9.97 -3.95 -1.86
C ALA A 153 8.63 -4.58 -2.22
N LEU A 154 7.95 -4.05 -3.23
CA LEU A 154 6.66 -4.60 -3.67
C LEU A 154 6.84 -5.99 -4.28
N ASP A 155 7.85 -6.18 -5.13
CA ASP A 155 8.14 -7.48 -5.71
C ASP A 155 8.42 -8.53 -4.62
N THR A 156 9.24 -8.18 -3.64
CA THR A 156 9.56 -9.06 -2.50
C THR A 156 8.30 -9.39 -1.69
N ALA A 157 7.45 -8.40 -1.44
CA ALA A 157 6.21 -8.61 -0.68
C ALA A 157 5.28 -9.58 -1.41
N LEU A 158 5.11 -9.43 -2.72
CA LEU A 158 4.26 -10.32 -3.50
C LEU A 158 4.82 -11.74 -3.56
N MET A 159 6.13 -11.88 -3.71
CA MET A 159 6.78 -13.19 -3.69
C MET A 159 6.56 -13.91 -2.34
N ARG A 160 6.68 -13.17 -1.25
CA ARG A 160 6.44 -13.72 0.08
C ARG A 160 5.00 -14.18 0.25
N LEU A 161 4.04 -13.37 -0.17
CA LEU A 161 2.62 -13.72 -0.07
C LEU A 161 2.29 -14.97 -0.89
N LYS A 162 2.86 -15.12 -2.06
CA LYS A 162 2.71 -16.33 -2.86
C LYS A 162 3.23 -17.56 -2.13
N ARG A 163 4.40 -17.46 -1.49
CA ARG A 163 4.95 -18.57 -0.70
C ARG A 163 4.06 -18.93 0.49
N GLU A 164 3.34 -17.96 1.03
CA GLU A 164 2.38 -18.16 2.11
C GLU A 164 1.04 -18.70 1.63
N GLY A 165 0.86 -18.89 0.33
CA GLY A 165 -0.33 -19.50 -0.26
C GLY A 165 -1.36 -18.53 -0.81
N PHE A 166 -1.04 -17.24 -0.95
CA PHE A 166 -1.91 -16.25 -1.56
C PHE A 166 -1.58 -16.06 -3.04
N GLY A 167 -2.58 -15.69 -3.82
CA GLY A 167 -2.40 -15.35 -5.23
C GLY A 167 -2.30 -16.51 -6.20
#